data_c7e9148759fa49cbfcaa28f1cc22be2a
#
_entry.id   c7e9148759fa49cbfcaa28f1cc22be2a
#
_cell.length_a   1.000
_cell.length_b   1.000
_cell.length_c   1.000
_cell.angle_alpha   90.00
_cell.angle_beta   90.00
_cell.angle_gamma   90.00
#
_symmetry.space_group_name_H-M   'P 1'
#
loop_
_entity.id
_entity.type
_entity.pdbx_description
1 polymer ?
#
loop_
_entity_poly.entity_id
_entity_poly.type
_entity_poly.pdbx_seq_one_letter_code
_entity_poly.pdbx_strand_id
1 'polypeptide(L)'
;MIQKLRKEFSLAILLDVAQLPRATFYYHLKQLKKADKYHSAKEEIIAIFHENKGRYGYRRITAELRNRNIYLNHKTVQRLMQKLGLVCRARMKKYRSYKGEVGKIAPNLLNRDFHTEKPNKKWVTDVTEFKLFGETLYLSAILDLHSSDLVSYTISERPVLSMVTTMLDKAIEILPNNSDLILHSDQGWQYQHRRYQRMLWEKGIQQSMSRKGNCLDNAVIENFFGILKSELLYLQEFQSMEHFKQELVAYLDYYNNRRIKAKLKGLPPAIHRQQALSAA
;
A
#
# COMPACT_ATOMS: atom_id res chain seq x y z
N MET A 1 -5.33 27.56 33.77
CA MET A 1 -4.53 28.25 34.80
C MET A 1 -5.37 29.21 35.59
N ILE A 2 -5.93 30.28 35.02
CA ILE A 2 -6.76 31.31 35.73
C ILE A 2 -7.88 30.66 36.58
N GLN A 3 -8.61 29.67 36.07
CA GLN A 3 -9.69 29.04 36.79
C GLN A 3 -9.24 28.25 38.06
N LYS A 4 -8.03 27.75 38.09
CA LYS A 4 -7.45 27.11 39.27
C LYS A 4 -7.09 28.14 40.34
N LEU A 5 -6.51 29.27 39.90
CA LEU A 5 -6.06 30.34 40.79
C LEU A 5 -7.21 31.22 41.33
N ARG A 6 -8.44 31.10 40.79
CA ARG A 6 -9.64 31.78 41.33
C ARG A 6 -9.99 31.41 42.75
N LYS A 7 -9.45 30.36 43.29
CA LYS A 7 -9.63 29.98 44.70
C LYS A 7 -8.81 30.88 45.65
N GLU A 8 -7.73 31.48 45.16
CA GLU A 8 -6.77 32.23 45.94
C GLU A 8 -6.79 33.73 45.61
N PHE A 9 -7.11 34.09 44.37
CA PHE A 9 -7.05 35.46 43.88
C PHE A 9 -8.34 35.88 43.19
N SER A 10 -8.68 37.19 43.28
CA SER A 10 -9.86 37.71 42.58
C SER A 10 -9.71 37.57 41.04
N LEU A 11 -10.84 37.34 40.36
CA LEU A 11 -10.85 37.21 38.91
C LEU A 11 -10.35 38.46 38.20
N ALA A 12 -10.60 39.64 38.74
CA ALA A 12 -10.18 40.91 38.15
C ALA A 12 -8.67 41.00 38.09
N ILE A 13 -7.97 40.71 39.18
CA ILE A 13 -6.49 40.69 39.23
C ILE A 13 -5.92 39.66 38.27
N LEU A 14 -6.45 38.44 38.23
CA LEU A 14 -5.98 37.37 37.34
C LEU A 14 -6.13 37.71 35.87
N LEU A 15 -7.23 38.40 35.50
CA LEU A 15 -7.48 38.81 34.13
C LEU A 15 -6.58 40.00 33.72
N ASP A 16 -6.34 40.92 34.64
CA ASP A 16 -5.45 42.06 34.44
C ASP A 16 -4.01 41.59 34.19
N VAL A 17 -3.49 40.75 35.08
CA VAL A 17 -2.15 40.15 34.96
C VAL A 17 -2.00 39.31 33.67
N ALA A 18 -3.06 38.59 33.26
CA ALA A 18 -3.07 37.83 32.02
C ALA A 18 -3.34 38.66 30.76
N GLN A 19 -3.61 39.96 30.88
CA GLN A 19 -4.05 40.86 29.81
C GLN A 19 -5.19 40.26 28.99
N LEU A 20 -6.15 39.60 29.66
CA LEU A 20 -7.22 38.87 29.01
C LEU A 20 -8.58 39.55 29.29
N PRO A 21 -9.29 40.02 28.23
CA PRO A 21 -10.65 40.60 28.42
C PRO A 21 -11.59 39.59 29.06
N ARG A 22 -12.45 40.10 29.99
CA ARG A 22 -13.39 39.27 30.74
C ARG A 22 -14.36 38.49 29.83
N ALA A 23 -14.83 39.09 28.74
CA ALA A 23 -15.67 38.43 27.76
C ALA A 23 -14.95 37.22 27.10
N THR A 24 -13.68 37.39 26.71
CA THR A 24 -12.83 36.35 26.12
C THR A 24 -12.61 35.19 27.08
N PHE A 25 -12.42 35.51 28.39
CA PHE A 25 -12.29 34.48 29.43
C PHE A 25 -13.55 33.61 29.54
N TYR A 26 -14.72 34.24 29.66
CA TYR A 26 -16.00 33.48 29.76
C TYR A 26 -16.35 32.76 28.45
N TYR A 27 -16.01 33.33 27.30
CA TYR A 27 -16.10 32.62 26.00
C TYR A 27 -15.30 31.32 25.99
N HIS A 28 -14.02 31.38 26.36
CA HIS A 28 -13.19 30.17 26.43
C HIS A 28 -13.68 29.19 27.49
N LEU A 29 -14.14 29.64 28.62
CA LEU A 29 -14.71 28.81 29.69
C LEU A 29 -15.96 28.09 29.23
N LYS A 30 -16.82 28.73 28.45
CA LYS A 30 -17.97 28.11 27.80
C LYS A 30 -17.57 27.09 26.74
N GLN A 31 -16.53 27.37 25.97
CA GLN A 31 -16.01 26.43 24.96
C GLN A 31 -15.40 25.18 25.60
N LEU A 32 -14.72 25.32 26.75
CA LEU A 32 -14.16 24.18 27.50
C LEU A 32 -15.24 23.23 28.06
N LYS A 33 -16.42 23.74 28.32
CA LYS A 33 -17.58 22.96 28.81
C LYS A 33 -18.37 22.27 27.70
N LYS A 34 -18.15 22.64 26.43
CA LYS A 34 -18.85 22.01 25.31
C LYS A 34 -18.34 20.62 25.08
N ALA A 35 -19.26 19.67 24.95
CA ALA A 35 -18.91 18.33 24.48
C ALA A 35 -18.20 18.41 23.13
N ASP A 36 -17.18 17.62 22.97
CA ASP A 36 -16.44 17.57 21.71
C ASP A 36 -17.29 16.88 20.63
N LYS A 37 -17.79 17.67 19.69
CA LYS A 37 -18.62 17.18 18.58
C LYS A 37 -17.91 16.14 17.69
N TYR A 38 -16.61 16.01 17.82
CA TYR A 38 -15.80 15.05 17.07
C TYR A 38 -15.30 13.89 17.94
N HIS A 39 -15.86 13.70 19.15
CA HIS A 39 -15.38 12.66 20.07
C HIS A 39 -15.39 11.27 19.40
N SER A 40 -16.54 10.82 18.94
CA SER A 40 -16.68 9.53 18.25
C SER A 40 -15.81 9.44 16.99
N ALA A 41 -15.75 10.53 16.20
CA ALA A 41 -14.88 10.55 15.01
C ALA A 41 -13.37 10.45 15.35
N LYS A 42 -12.94 11.00 16.49
CA LYS A 42 -11.55 10.85 16.97
C LYS A 42 -11.25 9.43 17.39
N GLU A 43 -12.16 8.77 18.07
CA GLU A 43 -12.03 7.36 18.46
C GLU A 43 -11.86 6.47 17.22
N GLU A 44 -12.71 6.66 16.21
CA GLU A 44 -12.60 5.94 14.94
C GLU A 44 -11.28 6.24 14.18
N ILE A 45 -10.84 7.50 14.16
CA ILE A 45 -9.56 7.88 13.56
C ILE A 45 -8.40 7.16 14.26
N ILE A 46 -8.41 7.07 15.59
CA ILE A 46 -7.41 6.36 16.37
C ILE A 46 -7.45 4.86 16.06
N ALA A 47 -8.64 4.25 16.06
CA ALA A 47 -8.84 2.85 15.74
C ALA A 47 -8.29 2.50 14.36
N ILE A 48 -8.71 3.23 13.31
CA ILE A 48 -8.25 3.04 11.93
C ILE A 48 -6.73 3.19 11.84
N PHE A 49 -6.16 4.19 12.52
CA PHE A 49 -4.72 4.42 12.48
C PHE A 49 -3.92 3.24 13.07
N HIS A 50 -4.36 2.70 14.21
CA HIS A 50 -3.70 1.57 14.87
C HIS A 50 -3.93 0.24 14.16
N GLU A 51 -5.14 -0.04 13.69
CA GLU A 51 -5.45 -1.21 12.86
C GLU A 51 -4.52 -1.32 11.64
N ASN A 52 -4.17 -0.16 11.07
CA ASN A 52 -3.26 -0.08 9.92
C ASN A 52 -1.78 0.18 10.32
N LYS A 53 -1.40 -0.09 11.57
CA LYS A 53 -0.02 0.03 12.07
C LYS A 53 0.63 1.40 11.75
N GLY A 54 -0.15 2.49 11.71
CA GLY A 54 0.32 3.84 11.40
C GLY A 54 0.67 4.11 9.91
N ARG A 55 0.29 3.22 8.99
CA ARG A 55 0.55 3.33 7.54
C ARG A 55 -0.37 4.31 6.83
N TYR A 56 -1.52 4.68 7.43
CA TYR A 56 -2.52 5.54 6.83
C TYR A 56 -2.31 7.01 7.20
N GLY A 57 -2.22 7.86 6.17
CA GLY A 57 -2.34 9.30 6.30
C GLY A 57 -3.80 9.77 6.20
N TYR A 58 -4.04 11.05 6.46
CA TYR A 58 -5.38 11.63 6.55
C TYR A 58 -6.30 11.30 5.35
N ARG A 59 -5.77 11.20 4.12
CA ARG A 59 -6.58 10.88 2.93
C ARG A 59 -7.15 9.46 2.98
N ARG A 60 -6.34 8.46 3.39
CA ARG A 60 -6.80 7.08 3.56
C ARG A 60 -7.73 6.95 4.75
N ILE A 61 -7.42 7.61 5.87
CA ILE A 61 -8.32 7.65 7.03
C ILE A 61 -9.66 8.26 6.65
N THR A 62 -9.68 9.34 5.85
CA THR A 62 -10.95 9.91 5.35
C THR A 62 -11.74 8.92 4.49
N ALA A 63 -11.08 8.16 3.62
CA ALA A 63 -11.73 7.16 2.80
C ALA A 63 -12.28 6.00 3.66
N GLU A 64 -11.51 5.55 4.63
CA GLU A 64 -11.93 4.47 5.53
C GLU A 64 -13.07 4.89 6.46
N LEU A 65 -13.07 6.12 6.95
CA LEU A 65 -14.22 6.68 7.68
C LEU A 65 -15.50 6.66 6.82
N ARG A 66 -15.39 6.96 5.52
CA ARG A 66 -16.54 6.86 4.60
C ARG A 66 -17.02 5.43 4.43
N ASN A 67 -16.12 4.46 4.35
CA ASN A 67 -16.46 3.03 4.31
C ASN A 67 -17.21 2.60 5.58
N ARG A 68 -16.97 3.28 6.71
CA ARG A 68 -17.68 3.11 8.00
C ARG A 68 -18.89 4.06 8.18
N ASN A 69 -19.37 4.67 7.07
CA ASN A 69 -20.50 5.62 7.07
C ASN A 69 -20.27 6.92 7.89
N ILE A 70 -19.02 7.31 8.12
CA ILE A 70 -18.66 8.56 8.79
C ILE A 70 -18.15 9.57 7.77
N TYR A 71 -18.94 10.58 7.47
CA TYR A 71 -18.66 11.55 6.41
C TYR A 71 -18.03 12.82 6.99
N LEU A 72 -16.71 12.95 6.86
CA LEU A 72 -15.94 14.11 7.24
C LEU A 72 -15.13 14.66 6.07
N ASN A 73 -14.94 15.98 6.04
CA ASN A 73 -14.02 16.59 5.08
C ASN A 73 -12.59 16.21 5.43
N HIS A 74 -11.77 15.91 4.41
CA HIS A 74 -10.38 15.50 4.58
C HIS A 74 -9.53 16.53 5.34
N LYS A 75 -9.79 17.84 5.20
CA LYS A 75 -9.14 18.91 5.99
C LYS A 75 -9.49 18.80 7.48
N THR A 76 -10.73 18.42 7.80
CA THR A 76 -11.16 18.17 9.20
C THR A 76 -10.42 16.97 9.77
N VAL A 77 -10.36 15.86 9.03
CA VAL A 77 -9.62 14.66 9.46
C VAL A 77 -8.13 14.97 9.66
N GLN A 78 -7.51 15.70 8.75
CA GLN A 78 -6.11 16.14 8.89
C GLN A 78 -5.87 16.93 10.18
N ARG A 79 -6.74 17.91 10.47
CA ARG A 79 -6.68 18.72 11.70
C ARG A 79 -6.89 17.89 12.96
N LEU A 80 -7.81 16.90 12.92
CA LEU A 80 -8.05 15.99 14.05
C LEU A 80 -6.84 15.09 14.29
N MET A 81 -6.26 14.51 13.25
CA MET A 81 -5.02 13.72 13.35
C MET A 81 -3.87 14.53 13.96
N GLN A 82 -3.67 15.78 13.52
CA GLN A 82 -2.66 16.66 14.10
C GLN A 82 -2.88 16.91 15.60
N LYS A 83 -4.14 17.16 16.00
CA LYS A 83 -4.50 17.32 17.43
C LYS A 83 -4.26 16.05 18.25
N LEU A 84 -4.38 14.89 17.65
CA LEU A 84 -4.14 13.58 18.25
C LEU A 84 -2.67 13.13 18.18
N GLY A 85 -1.80 13.92 17.55
CA GLY A 85 -0.38 13.55 17.35
C GLY A 85 -0.16 12.40 16.38
N LEU A 86 -1.17 12.06 15.55
CA LEU A 86 -1.12 10.93 14.63
C LEU A 86 -0.47 11.35 13.31
N VAL A 87 0.70 10.79 13.02
CA VAL A 87 1.47 11.05 11.78
C VAL A 87 1.71 9.75 11.03
N CYS A 88 1.43 9.74 9.73
CA CYS A 88 1.74 8.60 8.88
C CYS A 88 3.25 8.28 8.92
N ARG A 89 3.59 7.03 9.25
CA ARG A 89 4.98 6.58 9.42
C ARG A 89 5.61 6.13 8.11
N ALA A 90 4.81 5.71 7.12
CA ALA A 90 5.31 5.24 5.84
C ALA A 90 5.92 6.39 5.01
N ARG A 91 7.22 6.31 4.72
CA ARG A 91 7.95 7.28 3.89
C ARG A 91 8.47 6.59 2.64
N MET A 92 8.09 7.08 1.45
CA MET A 92 8.62 6.58 0.18
C MET A 92 10.05 7.07 -0.04
N LYS A 93 10.99 6.15 -0.29
CA LYS A 93 12.35 6.49 -0.77
C LYS A 93 12.36 6.48 -2.30
N LYS A 94 13.19 7.35 -2.92
CA LYS A 94 13.40 7.34 -4.38
C LYS A 94 14.16 6.06 -4.79
N TYR A 95 13.66 5.41 -5.84
CA TYR A 95 14.21 4.19 -6.44
C TYR A 95 15.47 4.44 -7.28
N ARG A 96 16.37 3.43 -7.39
CA ARG A 96 17.50 3.37 -8.34
C ARG A 96 17.52 2.00 -9.01
N SER A 97 17.64 1.97 -10.35
CA SER A 97 17.59 0.77 -11.18
C SER A 97 18.94 0.04 -11.33
N TYR A 98 18.88 -1.27 -11.61
CA TYR A 98 20.02 -2.17 -11.88
C TYR A 98 20.08 -2.58 -13.35
N LYS A 99 21.29 -2.93 -13.88
CA LYS A 99 21.52 -3.35 -15.27
C LYS A 99 22.03 -4.80 -15.30
N GLY A 100 21.38 -5.69 -16.06
CA GLY A 100 21.79 -7.09 -16.26
C GLY A 100 21.58 -7.57 -17.72
N GLU A 101 22.20 -8.66 -18.13
CA GLU A 101 22.19 -9.25 -19.50
C GLU A 101 21.84 -10.75 -19.47
N VAL A 102 21.27 -11.30 -20.43
CA VAL A 102 21.31 -12.04 -21.71
C VAL A 102 20.29 -13.19 -21.77
N GLY A 103 19.52 -13.28 -22.86
CA GLY A 103 18.61 -14.35 -23.25
C GLY A 103 17.69 -13.90 -24.40
N LYS A 104 16.67 -14.69 -24.79
CA LYS A 104 15.74 -14.31 -25.84
C LYS A 104 14.71 -13.31 -25.28
N ILE A 105 14.76 -12.08 -25.76
CA ILE A 105 13.94 -10.96 -25.32
C ILE A 105 12.64 -10.92 -26.13
N ALA A 106 11.50 -10.85 -25.46
CA ALA A 106 10.19 -10.62 -26.06
C ALA A 106 9.97 -9.12 -26.39
N PRO A 107 9.11 -8.78 -27.37
CA PRO A 107 8.80 -7.37 -27.65
C PRO A 107 8.06 -6.71 -26.48
N ASN A 108 8.19 -5.38 -26.38
CA ASN A 108 7.40 -4.61 -25.41
C ASN A 108 5.99 -4.36 -25.97
N LEU A 109 5.05 -5.22 -25.63
CA LEU A 109 3.63 -5.09 -26.03
C LEU A 109 2.87 -4.10 -25.16
N LEU A 110 3.30 -3.91 -23.90
CA LEU A 110 2.62 -3.03 -22.96
C LEU A 110 2.80 -1.56 -23.31
N ASN A 111 3.98 -1.19 -23.81
CA ASN A 111 4.36 0.16 -24.26
C ASN A 111 3.93 1.28 -23.29
N ARG A 112 4.04 1.05 -21.97
CA ARG A 112 3.60 1.92 -20.86
C ARG A 112 2.10 2.17 -20.78
N ASP A 113 1.29 1.48 -21.56
CA ASP A 113 -0.16 1.49 -21.38
C ASP A 113 -0.54 0.50 -20.27
N PHE A 114 -0.51 1.02 -19.01
CA PHE A 114 -0.88 0.29 -17.81
C PHE A 114 -2.40 0.31 -17.54
N HIS A 115 -3.18 0.89 -18.45
CA HIS A 115 -4.63 0.90 -18.33
C HIS A 115 -5.23 -0.40 -18.84
N THR A 116 -6.24 -0.90 -18.14
CA THR A 116 -7.05 -2.05 -18.58
C THR A 116 -8.45 -1.93 -18.01
N GLU A 117 -9.46 -2.24 -18.84
CA GLU A 117 -10.87 -2.14 -18.48
C GLU A 117 -11.34 -3.32 -17.61
N LYS A 118 -10.70 -4.48 -17.74
CA LYS A 118 -11.09 -5.72 -17.07
C LYS A 118 -9.91 -6.41 -16.39
N PRO A 119 -10.14 -7.15 -15.29
CA PRO A 119 -9.15 -8.06 -14.74
C PRO A 119 -8.66 -9.09 -15.76
N ASN A 120 -7.48 -9.64 -15.53
CA ASN A 120 -6.86 -10.70 -16.34
C ASN A 120 -6.56 -10.33 -17.79
N LYS A 121 -6.39 -9.05 -18.11
CA LYS A 121 -5.95 -8.61 -19.44
C LYS A 121 -4.48 -8.23 -19.48
N LYS A 122 -3.99 -7.60 -18.44
CA LYS A 122 -2.58 -7.20 -18.32
C LYS A 122 -2.07 -7.49 -16.91
N TRP A 123 -1.08 -8.35 -16.82
CA TRP A 123 -0.35 -8.62 -15.58
C TRP A 123 1.08 -8.14 -15.69
N VAL A 124 1.67 -7.77 -14.56
CA VAL A 124 3.10 -7.43 -14.44
C VAL A 124 3.76 -8.33 -13.41
N THR A 125 4.99 -8.72 -13.67
CA THR A 125 5.78 -9.59 -12.78
C THR A 125 7.19 -9.08 -12.62
N ASP A 126 7.74 -9.30 -11.42
CA ASP A 126 9.13 -8.99 -11.11
C ASP A 126 9.56 -9.71 -9.83
N VAL A 127 10.87 -9.71 -9.54
CA VAL A 127 11.47 -10.28 -8.35
C VAL A 127 12.15 -9.18 -7.54
N THR A 128 11.90 -9.16 -6.24
CA THR A 128 12.63 -8.29 -5.32
C THR A 128 13.36 -9.09 -4.25
N GLU A 129 14.42 -8.50 -3.68
CA GLU A 129 15.20 -9.10 -2.60
C GLU A 129 15.10 -8.28 -1.30
N PHE A 130 15.24 -8.99 -0.19
CA PHE A 130 15.34 -8.45 1.17
C PHE A 130 16.62 -9.00 1.82
N LYS A 131 17.46 -8.10 2.32
CA LYS A 131 18.72 -8.45 3.01
C LYS A 131 18.61 -8.07 4.47
N LEU A 132 18.55 -9.08 5.34
CA LEU A 132 18.45 -8.94 6.80
C LEU A 132 19.30 -10.04 7.46
N PHE A 133 19.91 -9.75 8.58
CA PHE A 133 20.65 -10.73 9.40
C PHE A 133 21.76 -11.48 8.65
N GLY A 134 22.34 -10.88 7.60
CA GLY A 134 23.33 -11.56 6.73
C GLY A 134 22.74 -12.54 5.71
N GLU A 135 21.42 -12.73 5.71
CA GLU A 135 20.68 -13.60 4.82
C GLU A 135 19.93 -12.80 3.74
N THR A 136 19.55 -13.47 2.66
CA THR A 136 18.75 -12.85 1.58
C THR A 136 17.50 -13.68 1.33
N LEU A 137 16.35 -13.00 1.29
CA LEU A 137 15.06 -13.58 0.93
C LEU A 137 14.56 -12.92 -0.35
N TYR A 138 14.02 -13.72 -1.27
CA TYR A 138 13.50 -13.27 -2.56
C TYR A 138 11.97 -13.41 -2.59
N LEU A 139 11.31 -12.42 -3.16
CA LEU A 139 9.87 -12.43 -3.44
C LEU A 139 9.67 -12.25 -4.94
N SER A 140 9.08 -13.26 -5.59
CA SER A 140 8.54 -13.15 -6.94
C SER A 140 7.04 -12.89 -6.85
N ALA A 141 6.52 -11.96 -7.64
CA ALA A 141 5.13 -11.54 -7.56
C ALA A 141 4.52 -11.27 -8.94
N ILE A 142 3.21 -11.54 -9.09
CA ILE A 142 2.40 -11.13 -10.23
C ILE A 142 1.31 -10.20 -9.73
N LEU A 143 1.17 -9.02 -10.37
CA LEU A 143 0.09 -8.08 -10.13
C LEU A 143 -0.80 -7.93 -11.35
N ASP A 144 -2.11 -7.89 -11.14
CA ASP A 144 -3.09 -7.49 -12.14
C ASP A 144 -3.12 -5.96 -12.25
N LEU A 145 -3.03 -5.40 -13.46
CA LEU A 145 -2.99 -3.95 -13.67
C LEU A 145 -4.34 -3.27 -13.44
N HIS A 146 -5.46 -3.99 -13.58
CA HIS A 146 -6.80 -3.44 -13.35
C HIS A 146 -7.05 -3.10 -11.88
N SER A 147 -6.82 -4.07 -11.00
CA SER A 147 -7.09 -3.96 -9.56
C SER A 147 -5.86 -3.68 -8.72
N SER A 148 -4.66 -3.80 -9.31
CA SER A 148 -3.39 -3.90 -8.57
C SER A 148 -3.40 -5.02 -7.53
N ASP A 149 -4.17 -6.05 -7.77
CA ASP A 149 -4.28 -7.25 -6.96
C ASP A 149 -3.03 -8.11 -7.12
N LEU A 150 -2.55 -8.64 -6.01
CA LEU A 150 -1.47 -9.61 -6.00
C LEU A 150 -2.06 -10.97 -6.38
N VAL A 151 -1.96 -11.32 -7.67
CA VAL A 151 -2.55 -12.53 -8.25
C VAL A 151 -1.89 -13.78 -7.69
N SER A 152 -0.56 -13.78 -7.64
CA SER A 152 0.25 -14.88 -7.13
C SER A 152 1.60 -14.38 -6.66
N TYR A 153 2.21 -15.13 -5.75
CA TYR A 153 3.58 -14.89 -5.32
C TYR A 153 4.27 -16.19 -4.83
N THR A 154 5.59 -16.14 -4.81
CA THR A 154 6.44 -17.13 -4.12
C THR A 154 7.55 -16.43 -3.37
N ILE A 155 7.93 -17.02 -2.23
CA ILE A 155 9.06 -16.57 -1.39
C ILE A 155 10.12 -17.67 -1.45
N SER A 156 11.38 -17.29 -1.64
CA SER A 156 12.50 -18.23 -1.73
C SER A 156 13.76 -17.64 -1.11
N GLU A 157 14.60 -18.50 -0.55
CA GLU A 157 15.92 -18.12 -0.03
C GLU A 157 16.97 -18.00 -1.15
N ARG A 158 16.65 -18.49 -2.36
CA ARG A 158 17.54 -18.45 -3.52
C ARG A 158 16.80 -17.97 -4.76
N PRO A 159 17.45 -17.20 -5.64
CA PRO A 159 16.84 -16.72 -6.89
C PRO A 159 16.89 -17.82 -7.97
N VAL A 160 16.14 -18.90 -7.76
CA VAL A 160 16.08 -20.06 -8.66
C VAL A 160 14.90 -19.94 -9.63
N LEU A 161 15.00 -20.60 -10.78
CA LEU A 161 13.94 -20.59 -11.80
C LEU A 161 12.60 -21.12 -11.26
N SER A 162 12.64 -22.16 -10.41
CA SER A 162 11.43 -22.74 -9.81
C SER A 162 10.60 -21.73 -9.02
N MET A 163 11.21 -20.71 -8.41
CA MET A 163 10.49 -19.64 -7.73
C MET A 163 9.50 -18.93 -8.68
N VAL A 164 9.96 -18.58 -9.88
CA VAL A 164 9.15 -17.87 -10.87
C VAL A 164 8.17 -18.81 -11.57
N THR A 165 8.57 -20.06 -11.87
CA THR A 165 7.66 -21.01 -12.52
C THR A 165 6.56 -21.49 -11.58
N THR A 166 6.82 -21.75 -10.30
CA THR A 166 5.79 -22.10 -9.31
C THR A 166 4.81 -20.95 -9.06
N MET A 167 5.31 -19.71 -9.04
CA MET A 167 4.44 -18.53 -8.96
C MET A 167 3.52 -18.45 -10.19
N LEU A 168 4.05 -18.69 -11.38
CA LEU A 168 3.29 -18.67 -12.63
C LEU A 168 2.24 -19.81 -12.67
N ASP A 169 2.58 -21.04 -12.24
CA ASP A 169 1.65 -22.15 -12.15
C ASP A 169 0.43 -21.78 -11.30
N LYS A 170 0.66 -21.25 -10.09
CA LYS A 170 -0.42 -20.78 -9.19
C LYS A 170 -1.27 -19.66 -9.83
N ALA A 171 -0.66 -18.77 -10.60
CA ALA A 171 -1.41 -17.71 -11.28
C ALA A 171 -2.26 -18.26 -12.44
N ILE A 172 -1.76 -19.26 -13.14
CA ILE A 172 -2.46 -19.92 -14.26
C ILE A 172 -3.68 -20.70 -13.77
N GLU A 173 -3.63 -21.34 -12.60
CA GLU A 173 -4.74 -22.10 -12.01
C GLU A 173 -6.02 -21.25 -11.83
N ILE A 174 -5.87 -19.97 -11.56
CA ILE A 174 -7.01 -19.04 -11.38
C ILE A 174 -7.39 -18.27 -12.64
N LEU A 175 -6.69 -18.51 -13.76
CA LEU A 175 -6.92 -17.82 -15.01
C LEU A 175 -8.02 -18.54 -15.82
N PRO A 176 -9.04 -17.83 -16.32
CA PRO A 176 -10.01 -18.42 -17.25
C PRO A 176 -9.33 -18.91 -18.53
N ASN A 177 -9.86 -19.99 -19.11
CA ASN A 177 -9.41 -20.47 -20.41
C ASN A 177 -9.60 -19.39 -21.49
N ASN A 178 -8.67 -19.34 -22.45
CA ASN A 178 -8.71 -18.38 -23.59
C ASN A 178 -8.68 -16.91 -23.14
N SER A 179 -7.91 -16.57 -22.13
CA SER A 179 -7.68 -15.19 -21.75
C SER A 179 -6.63 -14.56 -22.68
N ASP A 180 -6.97 -13.42 -23.34
CA ASP A 180 -6.00 -12.59 -24.08
C ASP A 180 -5.09 -11.84 -23.11
N LEU A 181 -4.38 -12.59 -22.26
CA LEU A 181 -3.55 -12.02 -21.22
C LEU A 181 -2.17 -11.64 -21.75
N ILE A 182 -1.73 -10.43 -21.45
CA ILE A 182 -0.35 -10.00 -21.59
C ILE A 182 0.32 -10.08 -20.22
N LEU A 183 1.41 -10.85 -20.10
CA LEU A 183 2.27 -10.86 -18.91
C LEU A 183 3.57 -10.14 -19.21
N HIS A 184 3.76 -9.00 -18.55
CA HIS A 184 4.92 -8.13 -18.74
C HIS A 184 5.92 -8.29 -17.59
N SER A 185 7.21 -8.33 -17.93
CA SER A 185 8.33 -8.39 -16.99
C SER A 185 9.46 -7.45 -17.41
N ASP A 186 10.47 -7.32 -16.55
CA ASP A 186 11.79 -6.86 -16.97
C ASP A 186 12.52 -7.92 -17.84
N GLN A 187 13.78 -7.66 -18.19
CA GLN A 187 14.62 -8.60 -18.94
C GLN A 187 15.41 -9.55 -18.01
N GLY A 188 14.89 -9.90 -16.83
CA GLY A 188 15.51 -10.85 -15.93
C GLY A 188 15.72 -12.22 -16.59
N TRP A 189 16.84 -12.90 -16.31
CA TRP A 189 17.21 -14.18 -16.92
C TRP A 189 16.13 -15.26 -16.77
N GLN A 190 15.40 -15.26 -15.65
CA GLN A 190 14.32 -16.22 -15.37
C GLN A 190 13.15 -16.09 -16.34
N TYR A 191 12.84 -14.88 -16.81
CA TYR A 191 11.78 -14.61 -17.78
C TYR A 191 12.19 -14.92 -19.21
N GLN A 192 13.50 -14.97 -19.48
CA GLN A 192 14.10 -15.33 -20.77
C GLN A 192 14.30 -16.84 -20.89
N HIS A 193 14.12 -17.60 -19.82
CA HIS A 193 14.35 -19.04 -19.80
C HIS A 193 13.27 -19.78 -20.58
N ARG A 194 13.68 -20.77 -21.42
CA ARG A 194 12.80 -21.54 -22.32
C ARG A 194 11.61 -22.18 -21.61
N ARG A 195 11.81 -22.73 -20.40
CA ARG A 195 10.74 -23.35 -19.61
C ARG A 195 9.66 -22.32 -19.27
N TYR A 196 10.02 -21.14 -18.82
CA TYR A 196 9.07 -20.07 -18.50
C TYR A 196 8.29 -19.62 -19.75
N GLN A 197 8.99 -19.39 -20.87
CA GLN A 197 8.38 -19.00 -22.14
C GLN A 197 7.42 -20.07 -22.67
N ARG A 198 7.79 -21.37 -22.53
CA ARG A 198 6.95 -22.49 -22.92
C ARG A 198 5.66 -22.53 -22.10
N MET A 199 5.72 -22.34 -20.77
CA MET A 199 4.53 -22.29 -19.90
C MET A 199 3.54 -21.20 -20.35
N LEU A 200 4.03 -20.00 -20.69
CA LEU A 200 3.20 -18.93 -21.22
C LEU A 200 2.56 -19.32 -22.55
N TRP A 201 3.33 -19.85 -23.47
CA TRP A 201 2.85 -20.26 -24.79
C TRP A 201 1.79 -21.34 -24.71
N GLU A 202 1.98 -22.38 -23.89
CA GLU A 202 1.02 -23.47 -23.67
C GLU A 202 -0.33 -22.99 -23.13
N LYS A 203 -0.36 -21.84 -22.48
CA LYS A 203 -1.55 -21.20 -21.92
C LYS A 203 -2.10 -20.03 -22.78
N GLY A 204 -1.49 -19.77 -23.92
CA GLY A 204 -1.90 -18.68 -24.80
C GLY A 204 -1.63 -17.28 -24.20
N ILE A 205 -0.72 -17.18 -23.21
CA ILE A 205 -0.35 -15.91 -22.58
C ILE A 205 0.71 -15.21 -23.43
N GLN A 206 0.46 -13.96 -23.80
CA GLN A 206 1.42 -13.16 -24.55
C GLN A 206 2.51 -12.60 -23.63
N GLN A 207 3.77 -12.99 -23.90
CA GLN A 207 4.90 -12.44 -23.17
C GLN A 207 5.25 -11.04 -23.67
N SER A 208 5.45 -10.11 -22.74
CA SER A 208 5.96 -8.77 -22.99
C SER A 208 7.15 -8.48 -22.07
N MET A 209 8.16 -7.76 -22.58
CA MET A 209 9.33 -7.38 -21.79
C MET A 209 9.64 -5.90 -21.91
N SER A 210 10.12 -5.31 -20.81
CA SER A 210 10.61 -3.93 -20.76
C SER A 210 11.76 -3.72 -21.76
N ARG A 211 11.91 -2.52 -22.29
CA ARG A 211 13.08 -2.14 -23.08
C ARG A 211 14.32 -2.11 -22.19
N LYS A 212 15.48 -2.44 -22.75
CA LYS A 212 16.76 -2.49 -22.02
C LYS A 212 17.04 -1.15 -21.33
N GLY A 213 17.25 -1.20 -20.02
CA GLY A 213 17.59 -0.02 -19.22
C GLY A 213 16.44 0.96 -18.97
N ASN A 214 15.19 0.59 -19.28
CA ASN A 214 14.04 1.45 -19.12
C ASN A 214 13.14 0.99 -17.95
N CYS A 215 13.45 1.47 -16.74
CA CYS A 215 12.72 1.15 -15.52
C CYS A 215 11.23 1.60 -15.54
N LEU A 216 10.88 2.60 -16.35
CA LEU A 216 9.51 3.08 -16.46
C LEU A 216 8.56 2.06 -17.10
N ASP A 217 9.10 1.10 -17.85
CA ASP A 217 8.30 0.08 -18.53
C ASP A 217 7.72 -0.95 -17.52
N ASN A 218 8.33 -1.12 -16.32
CA ASN A 218 7.86 -2.01 -15.24
C ASN A 218 7.48 -1.24 -13.94
N ALA A 219 7.20 0.06 -14.06
CA ALA A 219 7.02 0.98 -12.94
C ALA A 219 5.92 0.57 -11.94
N VAL A 220 4.89 -0.18 -12.36
CA VAL A 220 3.75 -0.53 -11.49
C VAL A 220 4.17 -1.53 -10.42
N ILE A 221 4.90 -2.59 -10.80
CA ILE A 221 5.35 -3.59 -9.83
C ILE A 221 6.53 -3.08 -9.00
N GLU A 222 7.40 -2.24 -9.58
CA GLU A 222 8.46 -1.54 -8.83
C GLU A 222 7.87 -0.64 -7.74
N ASN A 223 6.77 0.08 -8.04
CA ASN A 223 6.04 0.86 -7.06
C ASN A 223 5.42 -0.02 -5.96
N PHE A 224 4.89 -1.19 -6.31
CA PHE A 224 4.41 -2.16 -5.32
C PHE A 224 5.52 -2.58 -4.36
N PHE A 225 6.68 -2.97 -4.85
CA PHE A 225 7.81 -3.32 -4.00
C PHE A 225 8.33 -2.14 -3.17
N GLY A 226 8.31 -0.93 -3.73
CA GLY A 226 8.63 0.28 -3.00
C GLY A 226 7.66 0.53 -1.83
N ILE A 227 6.37 0.33 -2.04
CA ILE A 227 5.33 0.42 -1.01
C ILE A 227 5.53 -0.66 0.06
N LEU A 228 5.75 -1.91 -0.35
CA LEU A 228 5.99 -3.04 0.55
C LEU A 228 7.20 -2.74 1.45
N LYS A 229 8.33 -2.34 0.88
CA LYS A 229 9.53 -1.99 1.64
C LYS A 229 9.30 -0.82 2.58
N SER A 230 8.54 0.20 2.16
CA SER A 230 8.28 1.37 3.00
C SER A 230 7.24 1.13 4.10
N GLU A 231 6.27 0.23 3.88
CA GLU A 231 5.18 -0.05 4.82
C GLU A 231 5.45 -1.28 5.72
N LEU A 232 6.41 -2.13 5.36
CA LEU A 232 6.83 -3.29 6.15
C LEU A 232 8.29 -3.16 6.61
N LEU A 233 9.24 -3.22 5.66
CA LEU A 233 10.67 -3.36 5.99
C LEU A 233 11.24 -2.19 6.79
N TYR A 234 10.80 -0.96 6.51
CA TYR A 234 11.35 0.25 7.14
C TYR A 234 10.53 0.78 8.32
N LEU A 235 9.40 0.14 8.66
CA LEU A 235 8.53 0.60 9.75
C LEU A 235 8.63 -0.20 11.03
N GLN A 236 9.19 -1.38 10.99
CA GLN A 236 9.27 -2.26 12.15
C GLN A 236 10.63 -2.96 12.22
N GLU A 237 10.99 -3.42 13.40
CA GLU A 237 12.18 -4.21 13.64
C GLU A 237 11.81 -5.69 13.62
N PHE A 238 12.72 -6.52 13.12
CA PHE A 238 12.57 -7.96 13.04
C PHE A 238 13.60 -8.65 13.93
N GLN A 239 13.24 -9.80 14.49
CA GLN A 239 14.12 -10.55 15.38
C GLN A 239 14.96 -11.59 14.61
N SER A 240 14.43 -12.09 13.49
CA SER A 240 15.07 -13.10 12.64
C SER A 240 14.52 -13.04 11.20
N MET A 241 15.16 -13.74 10.27
CA MET A 241 14.65 -13.89 8.91
C MET A 241 13.30 -14.63 8.89
N GLU A 242 13.10 -15.62 9.76
CA GLU A 242 11.82 -16.32 9.84
C GLU A 242 10.69 -15.41 10.36
N HIS A 243 10.96 -14.56 11.37
CA HIS A 243 10.00 -13.54 11.80
C HIS A 243 9.68 -12.55 10.66
N PHE A 244 10.69 -12.10 9.90
CA PHE A 244 10.46 -11.26 8.73
C PHE A 244 9.58 -11.95 7.68
N LYS A 245 9.82 -13.23 7.40
CA LYS A 245 9.05 -14.02 6.43
C LYS A 245 7.58 -14.16 6.83
N GLN A 246 7.29 -14.38 8.11
CA GLN A 246 5.92 -14.41 8.64
C GLN A 246 5.22 -13.05 8.48
N GLU A 247 5.89 -11.96 8.86
CA GLU A 247 5.37 -10.60 8.70
C GLU A 247 5.20 -10.21 7.22
N LEU A 248 6.06 -10.71 6.33
CA LEU A 248 5.93 -10.53 4.88
C LEU A 248 4.67 -11.20 4.36
N VAL A 249 4.40 -12.45 4.71
CA VAL A 249 3.16 -13.16 4.33
C VAL A 249 1.93 -12.42 4.87
N ALA A 250 1.94 -12.04 6.13
CA ALA A 250 0.86 -11.26 6.74
C ALA A 250 0.65 -9.89 6.06
N TYR A 251 1.73 -9.25 5.59
CA TYR A 251 1.63 -8.00 4.85
C TYR A 251 1.04 -8.20 3.45
N LEU A 252 1.40 -9.26 2.74
CA LEU A 252 0.87 -9.56 1.39
C LEU A 252 -0.64 -9.82 1.47
N ASP A 253 -1.11 -10.55 2.50
CA ASP A 253 -2.53 -10.70 2.78
C ASP A 253 -3.21 -9.36 3.08
N TYR A 254 -2.63 -8.57 3.98
CA TYR A 254 -3.11 -7.23 4.30
C TYR A 254 -3.19 -6.33 3.05
N TYR A 255 -2.20 -6.39 2.17
CA TYR A 255 -2.15 -5.59 0.95
C TYR A 255 -3.33 -5.90 0.02
N ASN A 256 -3.65 -7.18 -0.18
CA ASN A 256 -4.76 -7.60 -1.03
C ASN A 256 -6.13 -7.33 -0.40
N ASN A 257 -6.30 -7.69 0.87
CA ASN A 257 -7.62 -7.83 1.46
C ASN A 257 -8.06 -6.65 2.34
N ARG A 258 -7.11 -5.83 2.82
CA ARG A 258 -7.42 -4.75 3.78
C ARG A 258 -6.85 -3.39 3.40
N ARG A 259 -5.75 -3.34 2.63
CA ARG A 259 -5.09 -2.09 2.28
C ARG A 259 -5.87 -1.33 1.20
N ILE A 260 -6.59 -0.29 1.60
CA ILE A 260 -7.38 0.54 0.66
C ILE A 260 -6.48 1.38 -0.25
N LYS A 261 -6.98 1.60 -1.48
CA LYS A 261 -6.34 2.45 -2.50
C LYS A 261 -7.32 3.50 -3.01
N ALA A 262 -6.93 4.78 -3.00
CA ALA A 262 -7.75 5.87 -3.54
C ALA A 262 -8.10 5.64 -5.02
N LYS A 263 -7.15 5.09 -5.81
CA LYS A 263 -7.32 4.73 -7.23
C LYS A 263 -8.40 3.67 -7.45
N LEU A 264 -8.69 2.85 -6.45
CA LEU A 264 -9.71 1.80 -6.46
C LEU A 264 -10.97 2.21 -5.69
N LYS A 265 -11.34 3.46 -5.76
CA LYS A 265 -12.52 4.04 -5.06
C LYS A 265 -12.50 3.86 -3.54
N GLY A 266 -11.32 3.72 -2.94
CA GLY A 266 -11.14 3.47 -1.51
C GLY A 266 -11.31 2.00 -1.09
N LEU A 267 -11.30 1.08 -2.05
CA LEU A 267 -11.40 -0.36 -1.81
C LEU A 267 -10.01 -1.02 -1.74
N PRO A 268 -9.89 -2.17 -1.07
CA PRO A 268 -8.76 -3.09 -1.20
C PRO A 268 -8.70 -3.72 -2.60
N PRO A 269 -7.51 -4.12 -3.11
CA PRO A 269 -7.34 -4.74 -4.41
C PRO A 269 -8.25 -5.94 -4.67
N ALA A 270 -8.31 -6.91 -3.75
CA ALA A 270 -9.12 -8.13 -3.91
C ALA A 270 -10.62 -7.82 -3.99
N ILE A 271 -11.13 -6.90 -3.17
CA ILE A 271 -12.54 -6.51 -3.20
C ILE A 271 -12.87 -5.82 -4.52
N HIS A 272 -12.01 -4.90 -4.98
CA HIS A 272 -12.19 -4.23 -6.27
C HIS A 272 -12.20 -5.24 -7.43
N ARG A 273 -11.28 -6.24 -7.42
CA ARG A 273 -11.24 -7.32 -8.42
C ARG A 273 -12.51 -8.14 -8.41
N GLN A 274 -12.98 -8.56 -7.23
CA GLN A 274 -14.20 -9.36 -7.09
C GLN A 274 -15.42 -8.63 -7.66
N GLN A 275 -15.59 -7.34 -7.35
CA GLN A 275 -16.66 -6.52 -7.91
C GLN A 275 -16.59 -6.43 -9.44
N ALA A 276 -15.39 -6.26 -10.01
CA ALA A 276 -15.22 -6.20 -11.46
C ALA A 276 -15.50 -7.53 -12.16
N LEU A 277 -15.17 -8.67 -11.53
CA LEU A 277 -15.48 -10.01 -12.06
C LEU A 277 -16.97 -10.35 -11.96
N SER A 278 -17.66 -9.86 -10.93
CA SER A 278 -19.12 -10.07 -10.77
C SER A 278 -19.95 -9.18 -11.69
N ALA A 279 -19.39 -8.10 -12.21
CA ALA A 279 -20.06 -7.16 -13.11
C ALA A 279 -19.80 -7.46 -14.62
N ALA A 280 -18.97 -8.45 -14.92
CA ALA A 280 -18.57 -8.82 -16.29
C ALA A 280 -19.30 -10.07 -16.79
#